data_24f442d361b9ecf187d7121d4b3dc8ea
#
_entry.id   24f442d361b9ecf187d7121d4b3dc8ea
#
_cell.length_a   1.000
_cell.length_b   1.000
_cell.length_c   1.000
_cell.angle_alpha   90.00
_cell.angle_beta   90.00
_cell.angle_gamma   90.00
#
_symmetry.space_group_name_H-M   'P 1'
#
loop_
_entity.id
_entity.type
_entity.pdbx_description
1 polymer ?
#
loop_
_entity_poly.entity_id
_entity_poly.type
_entity_poly.pdbx_seq_one_letter_code
_entity_poly.pdbx_strand_id
1 'polypeptide(L)'
;MKVKKIIAVMLAGVLTAASFTVPATAVTDSANQKYEFSIEDATNVQKYIVRMMDLSDEEKVLYDMDNDNTLSVFDVSLIQKTVIGLLPNTTEPSTDSVQPTSFAYTEPTTEVVEPTTESYTEVTTEYTEPTTEEYTESTTEYTEPTTESFTEATTEYTEPTTEETTEPVTVPKPTTVPTGVKLNKSSVILGVSESYTLTVTVENGDLSQVTFSTGNKNVATVGSNGKITAVGVGTITITVKTYNGKTASCNVTVKKLANRITLDKTSITLGIGEQYDLASSIPNNTAAYYRLYYSDNSAVASVEQSGGLVTAKAAGTTKIRCKAVNGAEGICTVTVKPLATSVTLNSTEIVMYIGDSFDLNSSIPKGTAAYYRLYSTSNSKVATVTQSGGIVKGIATGTATVTCTMINGKKATCKVYIMPQSKKISNVPLIGQGKLPTGCETCSATMLLKHYGYNISETSFANHYLIKKPLTYTNSGFEGPDPNCAFVGTPYSSNSFGAYAPVMAKSMNSYLSDKSYKATVVSGKSLEYLSGKYVAQGQPIMVWATINMSPSYKTTTWKVNYTDENAKYKLGSYYTWIAGEHCLVLTGYDSTYYYFNDPWTNARTRYSKSIVNSRYAELGKQAVVMAKK
;
A
#
# COMPACT_ATOMS: atom_id res chain seq x y z
N MET A 1 11.89 -7.16 21.21
CA MET A 1 10.60 -7.02 21.91
C MET A 1 9.80 -5.74 21.53
N LYS A 2 10.39 -4.54 21.41
CA LYS A 2 9.67 -3.33 21.00
C LYS A 2 9.19 -3.32 19.53
N VAL A 3 9.95 -3.90 18.60
CA VAL A 3 9.60 -3.97 17.16
C VAL A 3 8.45 -4.94 16.91
N LYS A 4 8.41 -6.08 17.60
CA LYS A 4 7.27 -7.04 17.50
C LYS A 4 5.94 -6.43 17.97
N LYS A 5 5.97 -5.54 18.97
CA LYS A 5 4.78 -4.79 19.42
C LYS A 5 4.29 -3.76 18.41
N ILE A 6 5.19 -3.15 17.64
CA ILE A 6 4.83 -2.12 16.65
C ILE A 6 4.16 -2.76 15.42
N ILE A 7 4.64 -3.92 14.95
CA ILE A 7 4.00 -4.65 13.84
C ILE A 7 2.61 -5.16 14.25
N ALA A 8 2.49 -5.69 15.46
CA ALA A 8 1.20 -6.15 16.00
C ALA A 8 0.19 -5.00 16.18
N VAL A 9 0.64 -3.80 16.60
CA VAL A 9 -0.23 -2.61 16.74
C VAL A 9 -0.63 -2.06 15.37
N MET A 10 0.23 -2.13 14.35
CA MET A 10 -0.14 -1.72 12.99
C MET A 10 -1.14 -2.68 12.33
N LEU A 11 -1.00 -3.99 12.55
CA LEU A 11 -2.00 -4.96 12.06
C LEU A 11 -3.33 -4.89 12.84
N ALA A 12 -3.30 -4.66 14.16
CA ALA A 12 -4.50 -4.51 14.98
C ALA A 12 -5.27 -3.20 14.71
N GLY A 13 -4.57 -2.11 14.33
CA GLY A 13 -5.19 -0.82 14.04
C GLY A 13 -6.08 -0.80 12.79
N VAL A 14 -5.94 -1.76 11.89
CA VAL A 14 -6.78 -1.90 10.67
C VAL A 14 -8.08 -2.66 10.95
N LEU A 15 -8.17 -3.38 12.06
CA LEU A 15 -9.28 -4.31 12.37
C LEU A 15 -10.28 -3.81 13.42
N THR A 16 -10.05 -2.64 14.07
CA THR A 16 -10.93 -2.15 15.15
C THR A 16 -12.15 -1.33 14.70
N ALA A 17 -12.47 -1.29 13.43
CA ALA A 17 -13.57 -0.46 12.91
C ALA A 17 -14.80 -1.25 12.41
N ALA A 18 -15.12 -2.42 12.95
CA ALA A 18 -16.43 -3.06 12.70
C ALA A 18 -16.77 -4.07 13.80
N SER A 19 -17.22 -3.59 14.96
CA SER A 19 -17.97 -4.43 15.90
C SER A 19 -19.43 -4.43 15.49
N PHE A 20 -19.87 -5.44 14.74
CA PHE A 20 -21.28 -5.80 14.63
C PHE A 20 -21.51 -7.02 15.51
N THR A 21 -22.21 -6.82 16.61
CA THR A 21 -22.77 -7.89 17.45
C THR A 21 -23.93 -8.52 16.71
N VAL A 22 -23.82 -9.80 16.35
CA VAL A 22 -24.94 -10.66 15.99
C VAL A 22 -25.22 -11.57 17.19
N PRO A 23 -26.46 -11.70 17.66
CA PRO A 23 -26.76 -12.50 18.83
C PRO A 23 -26.63 -14.00 18.52
N ALA A 24 -25.91 -14.70 19.40
CA ALA A 24 -25.82 -16.16 19.40
C ALA A 24 -27.13 -16.78 19.81
N THR A 25 -27.75 -17.59 18.95
CA THR A 25 -28.72 -18.62 19.37
C THR A 25 -28.08 -19.98 19.09
N ALA A 26 -27.82 -20.69 20.19
CA ALA A 26 -27.39 -22.06 20.17
C ALA A 26 -28.53 -22.99 19.77
N VAL A 27 -28.31 -23.90 18.81
CA VAL A 27 -28.98 -25.20 18.75
C VAL A 27 -27.99 -26.23 18.21
N THR A 28 -27.85 -27.31 18.96
CA THR A 28 -27.12 -28.54 18.65
C THR A 28 -27.79 -29.32 17.52
N ASP A 29 -27.06 -29.73 16.47
CA ASP A 29 -27.10 -31.12 16.01
C ASP A 29 -25.96 -31.43 15.01
N SER A 30 -25.57 -32.68 14.99
CA SER A 30 -24.35 -33.29 14.47
C SER A 30 -24.31 -33.47 12.95
N ALA A 31 -23.10 -33.44 12.39
CA ALA A 31 -22.69 -33.99 11.09
C ALA A 31 -23.21 -33.30 9.83
N ASN A 32 -22.95 -32.01 9.66
CA ASN A 32 -22.71 -31.28 8.38
C ASN A 32 -22.69 -29.76 8.60
N GLN A 33 -22.03 -29.26 9.63
CA GLN A 33 -21.88 -27.81 9.78
C GLN A 33 -20.71 -27.31 8.93
N LYS A 34 -21.06 -26.63 7.86
CA LYS A 34 -20.14 -25.82 7.05
C LYS A 34 -19.61 -24.67 7.91
N TYR A 35 -18.31 -24.61 8.12
CA TYR A 35 -17.71 -23.51 8.87
C TYR A 35 -17.72 -22.22 8.04
N GLU A 36 -18.19 -21.11 8.61
CA GLU A 36 -18.16 -19.80 7.99
C GLU A 36 -17.03 -18.97 8.58
N PHE A 37 -15.99 -18.73 7.78
CA PHE A 37 -14.85 -17.91 8.17
C PHE A 37 -15.26 -16.46 8.43
N SER A 38 -14.66 -15.85 9.44
CA SER A 38 -14.85 -14.48 9.87
C SER A 38 -13.53 -13.67 9.79
N ILE A 39 -13.63 -12.34 9.95
CA ILE A 39 -12.43 -11.48 10.10
C ILE A 39 -11.68 -11.82 11.40
N GLU A 40 -12.37 -12.35 12.41
CA GLU A 40 -11.75 -12.77 13.66
C GLU A 40 -10.85 -13.98 13.45
N ASP A 41 -11.22 -14.94 12.59
CA ASP A 41 -10.40 -16.09 12.24
C ASP A 41 -9.10 -15.66 11.57
N ALA A 42 -9.18 -14.76 10.59
CA ALA A 42 -7.99 -14.18 9.99
C ALA A 42 -7.08 -13.47 11.02
N THR A 43 -7.69 -12.80 12.02
CA THR A 43 -6.97 -12.14 13.11
C THR A 43 -6.30 -13.14 14.04
N ASN A 44 -6.94 -14.27 14.31
CA ASN A 44 -6.39 -15.32 15.18
C ASN A 44 -5.20 -16.01 14.52
N VAL A 45 -5.28 -16.32 13.22
CA VAL A 45 -4.12 -16.82 12.46
C VAL A 45 -2.96 -15.82 12.46
N GLN A 46 -3.25 -14.51 12.30
CA GLN A 46 -2.22 -13.48 12.38
C GLN A 46 -1.55 -13.43 13.75
N LYS A 47 -2.33 -13.54 14.84
CA LYS A 47 -1.79 -13.56 16.22
C LYS A 47 -0.94 -14.81 16.45
N TYR A 48 -1.36 -15.96 15.94
CA TYR A 48 -0.59 -17.19 16.00
C TYR A 48 0.75 -17.07 15.27
N ILE A 49 0.75 -16.60 14.02
CA ILE A 49 1.96 -16.41 13.21
C ILE A 49 2.98 -15.52 13.92
N VAL A 50 2.52 -14.43 14.58
CA VAL A 50 3.40 -13.54 15.37
C VAL A 50 3.63 -14.01 16.81
N ARG A 51 3.18 -15.21 17.16
CA ARG A 51 3.33 -15.83 18.49
C ARG A 51 2.74 -15.01 19.64
N MET A 52 1.59 -14.39 19.39
CA MET A 52 0.82 -13.67 20.43
C MET A 52 -0.24 -14.53 21.09
N MET A 53 -0.61 -15.65 20.47
CA MET A 53 -1.50 -16.68 21.01
C MET A 53 -1.15 -18.03 20.41
N ASP A 54 -1.57 -19.11 21.04
CA ASP A 54 -1.58 -20.45 20.47
C ASP A 54 -2.97 -20.77 19.95
N LEU A 55 -3.03 -21.62 18.92
CA LEU A 55 -4.24 -22.22 18.36
C LEU A 55 -4.27 -23.70 18.71
N SER A 56 -5.46 -24.27 18.89
CA SER A 56 -5.65 -25.72 19.01
C SER A 56 -5.25 -26.44 17.73
N ASP A 57 -5.00 -27.73 17.79
CA ASP A 57 -4.61 -28.48 16.59
C ASP A 57 -5.77 -28.56 15.58
N GLU A 58 -7.03 -28.54 16.05
CA GLU A 58 -8.22 -28.43 15.23
C GLU A 58 -8.30 -27.07 14.51
N GLU A 59 -8.03 -25.97 15.21
CA GLU A 59 -8.02 -24.62 14.62
C GLU A 59 -6.90 -24.48 13.59
N LYS A 60 -5.73 -25.07 13.83
CA LYS A 60 -4.61 -25.06 12.84
C LYS A 60 -4.99 -25.77 11.57
N VAL A 61 -5.67 -26.91 11.65
CA VAL A 61 -6.17 -27.64 10.46
C VAL A 61 -7.28 -26.86 9.76
N LEU A 62 -8.18 -26.23 10.52
CA LEU A 62 -9.30 -25.46 9.99
C LEU A 62 -8.82 -24.21 9.23
N TYR A 63 -7.77 -23.55 9.72
CA TYR A 63 -7.27 -22.29 9.17
C TYR A 63 -6.18 -22.49 8.10
N ASP A 64 -5.71 -23.69 7.87
CA ASP A 64 -4.79 -24.06 6.78
C ASP A 64 -5.58 -24.17 5.46
N MET A 65 -5.80 -23.03 4.84
CA MET A 65 -6.69 -22.85 3.69
C MET A 65 -6.12 -23.42 2.39
N ASP A 66 -4.81 -23.59 2.30
CA ASP A 66 -4.14 -24.15 1.12
C ASP A 66 -3.67 -25.60 1.33
N ASN A 67 -3.96 -26.17 2.51
CA ASN A 67 -3.63 -27.53 2.93
C ASN A 67 -2.13 -27.86 2.81
N ASP A 68 -1.27 -26.88 3.07
CA ASP A 68 0.19 -27.08 3.06
C ASP A 68 0.73 -27.53 4.42
N ASN A 69 -0.11 -27.67 5.42
CA ASN A 69 0.15 -27.99 6.83
C ASN A 69 0.97 -26.92 7.56
N THR A 70 0.90 -25.66 7.10
CA THR A 70 1.65 -24.56 7.71
C THR A 70 0.81 -23.28 7.72
N LEU A 71 0.40 -22.80 8.88
CA LEU A 71 -0.29 -21.53 8.96
C LEU A 71 0.62 -20.35 8.63
N SER A 72 0.29 -19.64 7.58
CA SER A 72 1.07 -18.55 6.99
C SER A 72 0.23 -17.29 6.74
N VAL A 73 0.87 -16.23 6.29
CA VAL A 73 0.17 -15.02 5.82
C VAL A 73 -0.70 -15.31 4.59
N PHE A 74 -0.42 -16.40 3.88
CA PHE A 74 -1.21 -16.81 2.73
C PHE A 74 -2.58 -17.32 3.15
N ASP A 75 -2.67 -18.12 4.23
CA ASP A 75 -3.93 -18.59 4.81
C ASP A 75 -4.78 -17.42 5.31
N VAL A 76 -4.17 -16.45 5.98
CA VAL A 76 -4.83 -15.18 6.35
C VAL A 76 -5.45 -14.52 5.12
N SER A 77 -4.72 -14.48 4.00
CA SER A 77 -5.21 -13.89 2.75
C SER A 77 -6.35 -14.70 2.14
N LEU A 78 -6.30 -16.02 2.22
CA LEU A 78 -7.36 -16.91 1.73
C LEU A 78 -8.63 -16.79 2.59
N ILE A 79 -8.51 -16.80 3.92
CA ILE A 79 -9.63 -16.54 4.85
C ILE A 79 -10.27 -15.18 4.54
N GLN A 80 -9.48 -14.11 4.39
CA GLN A 80 -9.99 -12.80 4.07
C GLN A 80 -10.73 -12.76 2.73
N LYS A 81 -10.22 -13.45 1.68
CA LYS A 81 -10.90 -13.55 0.39
C LYS A 81 -12.22 -14.32 0.48
N THR A 82 -12.28 -15.34 1.33
CA THR A 82 -13.50 -16.11 1.61
C THR A 82 -14.55 -15.24 2.30
N VAL A 83 -14.15 -14.50 3.33
CA VAL A 83 -15.02 -13.59 4.10
C VAL A 83 -15.65 -12.50 3.22
N ILE A 84 -14.91 -11.99 2.22
CA ILE A 84 -15.43 -10.97 1.28
C ILE A 84 -16.08 -11.56 0.02
N GLY A 85 -16.28 -12.88 -0.02
CA GLY A 85 -17.00 -13.56 -1.10
C GLY A 85 -16.21 -13.72 -2.41
N LEU A 86 -14.89 -13.58 -2.40
CA LEU A 86 -14.02 -13.83 -3.56
C LEU A 86 -13.66 -15.32 -3.72
N LEU A 87 -13.84 -16.12 -2.68
CA LEU A 87 -13.68 -17.57 -2.68
C LEU A 87 -14.92 -18.21 -2.05
N PRO A 88 -15.28 -19.45 -2.45
CA PRO A 88 -16.38 -20.15 -1.80
C PRO A 88 -16.04 -20.46 -0.33
N ASN A 89 -16.99 -20.22 0.55
CA ASN A 89 -16.87 -20.50 1.97
C ASN A 89 -17.14 -22.00 2.22
N THR A 90 -16.16 -22.88 1.96
CA THR A 90 -16.29 -24.33 2.10
C THR A 90 -15.05 -24.96 2.69
N THR A 91 -15.24 -25.83 3.68
CA THR A 91 -14.18 -26.67 4.31
C THR A 91 -14.14 -28.10 3.77
N GLU A 92 -14.79 -28.41 2.64
CA GLU A 92 -14.67 -29.74 2.04
C GLU A 92 -13.33 -29.86 1.30
N PRO A 93 -12.52 -30.90 1.58
CA PRO A 93 -11.35 -31.19 0.76
C PRO A 93 -11.83 -31.59 -0.64
N SER A 94 -11.53 -30.78 -1.64
CA SER A 94 -11.85 -31.11 -3.04
C SER A 94 -11.03 -32.31 -3.48
N THR A 95 -11.70 -33.44 -3.74
CA THR A 95 -11.12 -34.64 -4.37
C THR A 95 -11.03 -34.52 -5.88
N ASP A 96 -11.35 -33.38 -6.45
CA ASP A 96 -11.24 -33.14 -7.88
C ASP A 96 -9.98 -32.36 -8.22
N SER A 97 -9.06 -33.05 -8.88
CA SER A 97 -7.92 -32.47 -9.59
C SER A 97 -8.44 -31.62 -10.77
N VAL A 98 -8.66 -30.34 -10.52
CA VAL A 98 -8.92 -29.38 -11.61
C VAL A 98 -7.60 -29.14 -12.34
N GLN A 99 -7.44 -29.76 -13.50
CA GLN A 99 -6.43 -29.34 -14.45
C GLN A 99 -6.68 -27.88 -14.83
N PRO A 100 -5.64 -27.02 -14.88
CA PRO A 100 -5.79 -25.67 -15.38
C PRO A 100 -6.16 -25.71 -16.87
N THR A 101 -7.39 -25.32 -17.20
CA THR A 101 -7.77 -25.03 -18.58
C THR A 101 -6.94 -23.82 -19.04
N SER A 102 -6.11 -24.06 -20.04
CA SER A 102 -5.35 -23.03 -20.74
C SER A 102 -6.33 -22.07 -21.42
N PHE A 103 -6.45 -20.85 -20.89
CA PHE A 103 -7.00 -19.76 -21.67
C PHE A 103 -5.96 -19.34 -22.71
N ALA A 104 -6.26 -19.64 -23.96
CA ALA A 104 -5.51 -19.14 -25.10
C ALA A 104 -5.69 -17.61 -25.17
N TYR A 105 -4.60 -16.90 -24.95
CA TYR A 105 -4.52 -15.47 -25.18
C TYR A 105 -4.38 -15.27 -26.69
N THR A 106 -5.41 -14.76 -27.35
CA THR A 106 -5.30 -14.27 -28.72
C THR A 106 -4.73 -12.86 -28.67
N GLU A 107 -3.51 -12.70 -29.15
CA GLU A 107 -2.92 -11.38 -29.39
C GLU A 107 -3.71 -10.63 -30.46
N PRO A 108 -4.00 -9.32 -30.28
CA PRO A 108 -4.48 -8.49 -31.36
C PRO A 108 -3.30 -8.15 -32.28
N THR A 109 -3.40 -8.50 -33.53
CA THR A 109 -2.51 -8.07 -34.61
C THR A 109 -2.61 -6.56 -34.78
N THR A 110 -1.59 -5.82 -34.38
CA THR A 110 -1.38 -4.43 -34.78
C THR A 110 -0.33 -4.39 -35.87
N GLU A 111 -0.73 -3.88 -37.03
CA GLU A 111 0.17 -3.51 -38.13
C GLU A 111 1.23 -2.54 -37.63
N VAL A 112 2.49 -2.90 -37.85
CA VAL A 112 3.64 -2.04 -37.60
C VAL A 112 3.79 -1.11 -38.80
N VAL A 113 3.50 0.17 -38.61
CA VAL A 113 3.91 1.23 -39.54
C VAL A 113 5.30 1.70 -39.10
N GLU A 114 6.29 1.46 -39.95
CA GLU A 114 7.66 1.96 -39.74
C GLU A 114 7.70 3.51 -39.81
N PRO A 115 8.33 4.19 -38.85
CA PRO A 115 8.66 5.61 -39.02
C PRO A 115 9.98 5.78 -39.76
N THR A 116 9.92 6.63 -40.78
CA THR A 116 11.03 7.10 -41.61
C THR A 116 12.14 7.75 -40.79
N THR A 117 13.37 7.39 -41.16
CA THR A 117 14.66 7.90 -40.66
C THR A 117 14.80 9.41 -40.82
N GLU A 118 14.94 10.13 -39.70
CA GLU A 118 15.63 11.43 -39.70
C GLU A 118 16.95 11.32 -38.95
N SER A 119 18.01 11.81 -39.62
CA SER A 119 19.41 11.77 -39.23
C SER A 119 19.70 12.74 -38.08
N TYR A 120 20.27 12.23 -36.98
CA TYR A 120 20.92 13.08 -35.98
C TYR A 120 22.43 12.93 -36.07
N THR A 121 23.08 14.08 -36.19
CA THR A 121 24.53 14.25 -36.17
C THR A 121 25.12 13.91 -34.81
N GLU A 122 26.13 13.03 -34.80
CA GLU A 122 26.94 12.72 -33.62
C GLU A 122 27.79 13.94 -33.20
N VAL A 123 27.68 14.28 -31.91
CA VAL A 123 28.63 15.15 -31.21
C VAL A 123 29.57 14.25 -30.41
N THR A 124 30.78 14.09 -30.93
CA THR A 124 31.90 13.45 -30.24
C THR A 124 32.46 14.38 -29.17
N THR A 125 32.33 14.01 -27.90
CA THR A 125 33.16 14.58 -26.83
C THR A 125 34.22 13.56 -26.43
N GLU A 126 35.49 13.96 -26.69
CA GLU A 126 36.69 13.24 -26.24
C GLU A 126 36.72 13.15 -24.70
N TYR A 127 36.87 11.93 -24.21
CA TYR A 127 37.13 11.64 -22.79
C TYR A 127 38.63 11.33 -22.66
N THR A 128 39.39 12.20 -22.01
CA THR A 128 40.78 11.97 -21.62
C THR A 128 40.82 11.11 -20.34
N GLU A 129 41.54 9.98 -20.43
CA GLU A 129 41.87 9.13 -19.30
C GLU A 129 42.82 9.83 -18.32
N PRO A 130 42.66 9.67 -17.00
CA PRO A 130 43.67 10.06 -16.03
C PRO A 130 44.72 8.94 -15.85
N THR A 131 45.95 9.35 -15.85
CA THR A 131 47.20 8.59 -15.70
C THR A 131 47.24 7.80 -14.39
N THR A 132 47.75 6.56 -14.49
CA THR A 132 48.13 5.63 -13.45
C THR A 132 49.18 6.21 -12.49
N GLU A 133 48.85 6.22 -11.18
CA GLU A 133 49.86 6.30 -10.12
C GLU A 133 50.18 4.90 -9.60
N GLU A 134 51.52 4.61 -9.63
CA GLU A 134 52.12 3.40 -9.08
C GLU A 134 51.93 3.30 -7.57
N TYR A 135 51.29 2.20 -7.09
CA TYR A 135 51.38 1.81 -5.71
C TYR A 135 52.38 0.66 -5.54
N THR A 136 53.47 0.97 -4.83
CA THR A 136 54.46 0.01 -4.38
C THR A 136 53.87 -1.03 -3.42
N GLU A 137 54.05 -2.32 -3.77
CA GLU A 137 53.76 -3.44 -2.90
C GLU A 137 54.66 -3.48 -1.67
N SER A 138 54.06 -3.49 -0.49
CA SER A 138 54.73 -3.85 0.75
C SER A 138 54.49 -5.33 1.03
N THR A 139 55.54 -6.13 0.78
CA THR A 139 55.57 -7.55 1.16
C THR A 139 55.74 -7.67 2.66
N THR A 140 54.70 -8.15 3.34
CA THR A 140 54.81 -8.76 4.68
C THR A 140 54.74 -10.26 4.54
N GLU A 141 55.89 -10.91 4.83
CA GLU A 141 56.07 -12.36 4.97
C GLU A 141 55.13 -12.90 6.07
N TYR A 142 54.27 -13.84 5.68
CA TYR A 142 53.46 -14.63 6.61
C TYR A 142 54.18 -15.95 6.83
N THR A 143 54.78 -16.14 8.02
CA THR A 143 55.34 -17.41 8.46
C THR A 143 54.23 -18.36 8.89
N GLU A 144 54.16 -19.53 8.23
CA GLU A 144 53.29 -20.64 8.65
C GLU A 144 53.71 -21.18 10.02
N PRO A 145 52.77 -21.54 10.91
CA PRO A 145 53.08 -22.28 12.13
C PRO A 145 53.33 -23.75 11.82
N THR A 146 54.46 -24.24 12.25
CA THR A 146 54.93 -25.62 12.17
C THR A 146 53.97 -26.60 12.84
N THR A 147 53.66 -27.68 12.10
CA THR A 147 52.97 -28.87 12.57
C THR A 147 53.76 -29.56 13.68
N GLU A 148 53.23 -29.59 14.90
CA GLU A 148 53.69 -30.53 15.92
C GLU A 148 53.11 -31.93 15.69
N SER A 149 53.98 -32.91 15.49
CA SER A 149 53.66 -34.30 15.37
C SER A 149 53.33 -34.90 16.75
N PHE A 150 52.11 -35.41 16.88
CA PHE A 150 51.77 -36.26 18.01
C PHE A 150 52.29 -37.69 17.75
N THR A 151 53.24 -38.13 18.55
CA THR A 151 53.69 -39.53 18.62
C THR A 151 52.65 -40.34 19.38
N GLU A 152 52.14 -41.39 18.71
CA GLU A 152 51.34 -42.42 19.36
C GLU A 152 52.21 -43.22 20.37
N ALA A 153 51.78 -43.23 21.63
CA ALA A 153 52.28 -44.11 22.62
C ALA A 153 51.54 -45.45 22.56
N THR A 154 52.15 -46.47 21.98
CA THR A 154 51.70 -47.86 22.08
C THR A 154 51.97 -48.38 23.50
N THR A 155 50.87 -48.50 24.28
CA THR A 155 50.94 -49.36 25.51
C THR A 155 50.39 -50.72 25.16
N GLU A 156 51.32 -51.71 25.17
CA GLU A 156 51.04 -53.16 25.17
C GLU A 156 50.20 -53.50 26.43
N TYR A 157 48.98 -53.97 26.19
CA TYR A 157 48.14 -54.53 27.26
C TYR A 157 48.26 -56.04 27.24
N THR A 158 48.95 -56.61 28.26
CA THR A 158 48.98 -58.03 28.52
C THR A 158 47.68 -58.48 29.19
N GLU A 159 46.98 -59.43 28.55
CA GLU A 159 45.82 -60.09 29.15
C GLU A 159 46.20 -60.90 30.39
N PRO A 160 45.43 -60.77 31.48
CA PRO A 160 45.41 -61.81 32.49
C PRO A 160 44.32 -62.84 32.18
N THR A 161 44.69 -64.05 31.87
CA THR A 161 43.79 -65.20 31.84
C THR A 161 43.29 -65.50 33.26
N THR A 162 42.01 -65.23 33.51
CA THR A 162 41.26 -65.88 34.60
C THR A 162 39.92 -66.33 34.01
N GLU A 163 39.69 -67.61 33.99
CA GLU A 163 38.40 -68.24 33.78
C GLU A 163 37.47 -67.79 34.92
N GLU A 164 36.50 -66.96 34.60
CA GLU A 164 35.40 -66.66 35.51
C GLU A 164 34.09 -67.10 34.86
N THR A 165 33.49 -68.09 35.49
CA THR A 165 32.17 -68.62 35.17
C THR A 165 31.16 -67.53 35.21
N THR A 166 30.70 -67.04 34.04
CA THR A 166 29.64 -66.06 33.94
C THR A 166 28.28 -66.68 34.19
N GLU A 167 27.72 -66.44 35.38
CA GLU A 167 26.25 -66.47 35.56
C GLU A 167 25.59 -65.48 34.58
N PRO A 168 24.43 -65.83 34.00
CA PRO A 168 23.74 -64.90 33.09
C PRO A 168 23.36 -63.62 33.82
N VAL A 169 23.97 -62.49 33.42
CA VAL A 169 23.57 -61.15 33.88
C VAL A 169 22.11 -60.95 33.52
N THR A 170 21.23 -61.11 34.51
CA THR A 170 19.82 -60.74 34.37
C THR A 170 19.76 -59.24 34.29
N VAL A 171 19.54 -58.69 33.08
CA VAL A 171 19.20 -57.31 32.86
C VAL A 171 18.01 -56.98 33.78
N PRO A 172 18.11 -55.98 34.69
CA PRO A 172 17.00 -55.69 35.59
C PRO A 172 15.74 -55.37 34.77
N LYS A 173 14.68 -56.11 35.03
CA LYS A 173 13.38 -55.89 34.41
C LYS A 173 12.94 -54.47 34.72
N PRO A 174 12.55 -53.66 33.70
CA PRO A 174 12.12 -52.30 33.92
C PRO A 174 11.03 -52.24 35.01
N THR A 175 11.20 -51.34 35.97
CA THR A 175 10.26 -51.17 37.11
C THR A 175 8.94 -50.57 36.67
N THR A 176 8.85 -49.99 35.49
CA THR A 176 7.68 -49.39 34.90
C THR A 176 7.20 -50.13 33.66
N VAL A 177 5.89 -50.25 33.48
CA VAL A 177 5.28 -50.89 32.29
C VAL A 177 4.72 -49.83 31.37
N PRO A 178 5.18 -49.69 30.14
CA PRO A 178 4.65 -48.72 29.20
C PRO A 178 3.15 -48.84 28.98
N THR A 179 2.40 -47.76 29.19
CA THR A 179 0.97 -47.66 28.93
C THR A 179 0.66 -47.20 27.51
N GLY A 180 1.60 -46.48 26.89
CA GLY A 180 1.50 -45.97 25.52
C GLY A 180 2.85 -45.57 24.95
N VAL A 181 2.91 -45.34 23.63
CA VAL A 181 4.03 -44.73 22.92
C VAL A 181 3.53 -43.74 21.88
N LYS A 182 4.17 -42.59 21.80
CA LYS A 182 3.82 -41.51 20.87
C LYS A 182 5.07 -41.05 20.11
N LEU A 183 4.86 -40.57 18.89
CA LEU A 183 5.87 -39.96 18.05
C LEU A 183 5.56 -38.49 17.87
N ASN A 184 6.60 -37.65 17.74
CA ASN A 184 6.45 -36.22 17.46
C ASN A 184 5.96 -35.90 16.03
N LYS A 185 6.00 -36.90 15.11
CA LYS A 185 5.48 -36.81 13.75
C LYS A 185 4.77 -38.10 13.36
N SER A 186 3.58 -37.96 12.75
CA SER A 186 2.86 -39.07 12.10
C SER A 186 3.29 -39.26 10.64
N SER A 187 3.90 -38.23 10.01
CA SER A 187 4.45 -38.29 8.67
C SER A 187 5.67 -37.39 8.51
N VAL A 188 6.57 -37.78 7.57
CA VAL A 188 7.71 -36.95 7.17
C VAL A 188 8.04 -37.20 5.70
N ILE A 189 8.40 -36.13 4.98
CA ILE A 189 8.85 -36.18 3.59
C ILE A 189 10.33 -35.84 3.57
N LEU A 190 11.16 -36.77 3.05
CA LEU A 190 12.61 -36.61 2.98
C LEU A 190 13.07 -36.72 1.52
N GLY A 191 14.13 -36.02 1.18
CA GLY A 191 14.91 -36.30 -0.02
C GLY A 191 15.84 -37.51 0.19
N VAL A 192 16.19 -38.22 -0.88
CA VAL A 192 17.19 -39.28 -0.81
C VAL A 192 18.46 -38.76 -0.12
N SER A 193 19.03 -39.52 0.80
CA SER A 193 20.19 -39.22 1.65
C SER A 193 19.93 -38.25 2.81
N GLU A 194 18.73 -37.66 2.92
CA GLU A 194 18.36 -36.89 4.11
C GLU A 194 18.04 -37.80 5.29
N SER A 195 18.15 -37.30 6.50
CA SER A 195 17.79 -38.01 7.72
C SER A 195 16.93 -37.16 8.64
N TYR A 196 16.09 -37.82 9.42
CA TYR A 196 15.23 -37.17 10.44
C TYR A 196 15.23 -38.05 11.69
N THR A 197 15.32 -37.45 12.88
CA THR A 197 15.23 -38.21 14.13
C THR A 197 13.85 -38.05 14.73
N LEU A 198 13.11 -39.16 14.83
CA LEU A 198 11.83 -39.19 15.54
C LEU A 198 12.07 -39.02 17.03
N THR A 199 11.35 -38.07 17.64
CA THR A 199 11.27 -38.00 19.11
C THR A 199 10.15 -38.93 19.56
N VAL A 200 10.49 -39.86 20.49
CA VAL A 200 9.55 -40.82 21.04
C VAL A 200 9.26 -40.47 22.47
N THR A 201 7.99 -40.47 22.83
CA THR A 201 7.53 -40.37 24.21
C THR A 201 6.92 -41.72 24.63
N VAL A 202 7.47 -42.35 25.66
CA VAL A 202 6.95 -43.59 26.23
C VAL A 202 6.15 -43.24 27.50
N GLU A 203 4.87 -43.48 27.48
CA GLU A 203 4.00 -43.23 28.64
C GLU A 203 4.26 -44.29 29.71
N ASN A 204 4.60 -43.88 30.93
CA ASN A 204 4.98 -44.72 32.06
C ASN A 204 6.18 -45.66 31.72
N GLY A 205 7.19 -45.11 31.01
CA GLY A 205 8.40 -45.86 30.62
C GLY A 205 9.46 -44.94 30.02
N ASP A 206 10.50 -45.53 29.40
CA ASP A 206 11.61 -44.83 28.77
C ASP A 206 11.99 -45.42 27.40
N LEU A 207 12.98 -44.81 26.72
CA LEU A 207 13.41 -45.19 25.38
C LEU A 207 14.12 -46.55 25.31
N SER A 208 14.63 -47.10 26.43
CA SER A 208 15.24 -48.45 26.46
C SER A 208 14.20 -49.55 26.21
N GLN A 209 12.93 -49.24 26.34
CA GLN A 209 11.81 -50.18 26.25
C GLN A 209 11.17 -50.26 24.86
N VAL A 210 11.75 -49.57 23.86
CA VAL A 210 11.19 -49.53 22.50
C VAL A 210 12.15 -50.09 21.46
N THR A 211 11.55 -50.61 20.39
CA THR A 211 12.24 -51.03 19.17
C THR A 211 11.65 -50.34 17.97
N PHE A 212 12.51 -50.01 16.99
CA PHE A 212 12.07 -49.41 15.73
C PHE A 212 12.15 -50.46 14.61
N SER A 213 11.22 -50.36 13.68
CA SER A 213 11.21 -51.20 12.48
C SER A 213 10.81 -50.37 11.25
N THR A 214 11.25 -50.77 10.09
CA THR A 214 10.90 -50.19 8.78
C THR A 214 10.23 -51.24 7.90
N GLY A 215 9.23 -50.81 7.13
CA GLY A 215 8.55 -51.68 6.17
C GLY A 215 9.43 -52.06 4.96
N ASN A 216 10.39 -51.19 4.58
CA ASN A 216 11.33 -51.47 3.46
C ASN A 216 12.62 -50.65 3.63
N LYS A 217 13.72 -51.36 3.89
CA LYS A 217 15.06 -50.76 4.07
C LYS A 217 15.62 -50.11 2.80
N ASN A 218 15.14 -50.49 1.61
CA ASN A 218 15.56 -49.88 0.35
C ASN A 218 14.91 -48.48 0.16
N VAL A 219 13.85 -48.15 0.91
CA VAL A 219 13.22 -46.83 0.89
C VAL A 219 13.75 -45.98 2.03
N ALA A 220 13.72 -46.48 3.27
CA ALA A 220 14.35 -45.82 4.40
C ALA A 220 14.73 -46.81 5.49
N THR A 221 15.83 -46.53 6.20
CA THR A 221 16.25 -47.26 7.41
C THR A 221 15.93 -46.45 8.65
N VAL A 222 15.87 -47.14 9.81
CA VAL A 222 15.73 -46.47 11.10
C VAL A 222 16.70 -47.09 12.12
N GLY A 223 17.41 -46.24 12.84
CA GLY A 223 18.32 -46.64 13.93
C GLY A 223 17.58 -46.83 15.25
N SER A 224 18.26 -47.47 16.23
CA SER A 224 17.71 -47.66 17.59
C SER A 224 17.39 -46.35 18.34
N ASN A 225 18.00 -45.24 17.94
CA ASN A 225 17.75 -43.89 18.46
C ASN A 225 16.62 -43.15 17.72
N GLY A 226 15.88 -43.83 16.83
CA GLY A 226 14.81 -43.20 16.03
C GLY A 226 15.28 -42.41 14.83
N LYS A 227 16.59 -42.40 14.49
CA LYS A 227 17.12 -41.72 13.31
C LYS A 227 16.71 -42.47 12.04
N ILE A 228 15.82 -41.84 11.26
CA ILE A 228 15.44 -42.31 9.92
C ILE A 228 16.50 -41.81 8.93
N THR A 229 16.91 -42.67 7.99
CA THR A 229 17.76 -42.28 6.86
C THR A 229 17.06 -42.68 5.56
N ALA A 230 16.80 -41.71 4.69
CA ALA A 230 16.17 -41.93 3.39
C ALA A 230 17.17 -42.57 2.40
N VAL A 231 16.81 -43.69 1.83
CA VAL A 231 17.70 -44.50 0.94
C VAL A 231 17.26 -44.40 -0.52
N GLY A 232 15.99 -44.63 -0.81
CA GLY A 232 15.46 -44.66 -2.17
C GLY A 232 14.04 -44.13 -2.23
N VAL A 233 13.62 -43.66 -3.41
CA VAL A 233 12.28 -43.08 -3.64
C VAL A 233 11.18 -44.09 -3.34
N GLY A 234 10.18 -43.70 -2.56
CA GLY A 234 9.05 -44.55 -2.19
C GLY A 234 8.37 -44.06 -0.91
N THR A 235 7.35 -44.78 -0.49
CA THR A 235 6.64 -44.49 0.77
C THR A 235 6.64 -45.76 1.62
N ILE A 236 6.98 -45.59 2.91
CA ILE A 236 6.99 -46.68 3.90
C ILE A 236 6.50 -46.19 5.24
N THR A 237 6.21 -47.15 6.12
CA THR A 237 5.90 -46.85 7.53
C THR A 237 7.05 -47.26 8.42
N ILE A 238 7.52 -46.33 9.26
CA ILE A 238 8.37 -46.63 10.42
C ILE A 238 7.46 -46.87 11.61
N THR A 239 7.68 -48.01 12.29
CA THR A 239 6.92 -48.35 13.48
C THR A 239 7.85 -48.39 14.69
N VAL A 240 7.46 -47.77 15.77
CA VAL A 240 8.04 -47.93 17.11
C VAL A 240 7.13 -48.85 17.91
N LYS A 241 7.71 -49.79 18.63
CA LYS A 241 6.98 -50.79 19.44
C LYS A 241 7.63 -50.95 20.80
N THR A 242 6.86 -50.90 21.87
CA THR A 242 7.30 -51.25 23.22
C THR A 242 7.36 -52.75 23.41
N TYR A 243 8.13 -53.24 24.39
CA TYR A 243 8.26 -54.68 24.67
C TYR A 243 6.89 -55.34 25.00
N ASN A 244 5.95 -54.59 25.52
CA ASN A 244 4.60 -55.06 25.85
C ASN A 244 3.55 -54.81 24.75
N GLY A 245 4.02 -54.45 23.52
CA GLY A 245 3.20 -54.45 22.31
C GLY A 245 2.51 -53.15 21.95
N LYS A 246 2.69 -52.06 22.72
CA LYS A 246 2.16 -50.74 22.32
C LYS A 246 2.93 -50.22 21.10
N THR A 247 2.24 -49.62 20.14
CA THR A 247 2.84 -49.15 18.88
C THR A 247 2.45 -47.72 18.54
N ALA A 248 3.37 -47.02 17.87
CA ALA A 248 3.10 -45.79 17.14
C ALA A 248 3.84 -45.86 15.80
N SER A 249 3.34 -45.11 14.80
CA SER A 249 3.93 -45.19 13.46
C SER A 249 4.05 -43.78 12.84
N CYS A 250 5.03 -43.69 11.92
CA CYS A 250 5.27 -42.50 11.10
C CYS A 250 5.37 -42.92 9.63
N ASN A 251 4.58 -42.31 8.77
CA ASN A 251 4.67 -42.51 7.32
C ASN A 251 5.85 -41.70 6.75
N VAL A 252 6.78 -42.35 6.09
CA VAL A 252 7.95 -41.72 5.49
C VAL A 252 7.81 -41.77 3.98
N THR A 253 7.72 -40.64 3.36
CA THR A 253 7.76 -40.48 1.90
C THR A 253 9.14 -39.99 1.50
N VAL A 254 9.87 -40.78 0.75
CA VAL A 254 11.17 -40.40 0.20
C VAL A 254 10.98 -39.98 -1.26
N LYS A 255 11.43 -38.79 -1.60
CA LYS A 255 11.41 -38.24 -2.97
C LYS A 255 12.82 -38.01 -3.48
N LYS A 256 12.96 -37.74 -4.79
CA LYS A 256 14.24 -37.27 -5.35
C LYS A 256 14.64 -35.98 -4.60
N LEU A 257 15.92 -35.84 -4.30
CA LEU A 257 16.43 -34.64 -3.68
C LEU A 257 16.32 -33.46 -4.66
N ALA A 258 15.86 -32.29 -4.18
CA ALA A 258 15.74 -31.10 -5.00
C ALA A 258 17.11 -30.67 -5.55
N ASN A 259 17.21 -30.46 -6.83
CA ASN A 259 18.41 -29.98 -7.52
C ASN A 259 18.50 -28.46 -7.64
N ARG A 260 17.45 -27.74 -7.21
CA ARG A 260 17.34 -26.30 -7.26
C ARG A 260 16.48 -25.79 -6.10
N ILE A 261 16.87 -24.66 -5.53
CA ILE A 261 16.06 -23.86 -4.62
C ILE A 261 15.77 -22.52 -5.30
N THR A 262 14.51 -22.10 -5.32
CA THR A 262 14.08 -20.80 -5.81
C THR A 262 13.60 -19.96 -4.64
N LEU A 263 14.11 -18.74 -4.51
CA LEU A 263 13.64 -17.76 -3.53
C LEU A 263 12.58 -16.86 -4.18
N ASP A 264 11.61 -16.37 -3.39
CA ASP A 264 10.58 -15.44 -3.83
C ASP A 264 11.16 -14.09 -4.27
N LYS A 265 12.38 -13.75 -3.79
CA LYS A 265 13.15 -12.58 -4.21
C LYS A 265 14.60 -12.96 -4.52
N THR A 266 15.12 -12.46 -5.63
CA THR A 266 16.54 -12.53 -5.99
C THR A 266 17.32 -11.30 -5.51
N SER A 267 16.61 -10.20 -5.22
CA SER A 267 17.16 -8.99 -4.61
C SER A 267 16.09 -8.24 -3.82
N ILE A 268 16.49 -7.65 -2.68
CA ILE A 268 15.65 -6.77 -1.86
C ILE A 268 16.48 -5.59 -1.35
N THR A 269 15.81 -4.44 -1.14
CA THR A 269 16.42 -3.28 -0.47
C THR A 269 15.61 -2.97 0.78
N LEU A 270 16.26 -3.01 1.94
CA LEU A 270 15.66 -2.80 3.25
C LEU A 270 16.25 -1.55 3.92
N GLY A 271 15.45 -0.86 4.71
CA GLY A 271 15.95 0.13 5.67
C GLY A 271 16.49 -0.56 6.92
N ILE A 272 17.46 0.06 7.60
CA ILE A 272 17.98 -0.45 8.88
C ILE A 272 16.81 -0.69 9.84
N GLY A 273 16.74 -1.90 10.43
CA GLY A 273 15.70 -2.35 11.34
C GLY A 273 14.47 -2.98 10.66
N GLU A 274 14.35 -2.94 9.33
CA GLU A 274 13.30 -3.66 8.61
C GLU A 274 13.61 -5.15 8.55
N GLN A 275 12.55 -5.95 8.43
CA GLN A 275 12.60 -7.40 8.31
C GLN A 275 11.87 -7.83 7.03
N TYR A 276 12.31 -8.93 6.44
CA TYR A 276 11.65 -9.55 5.29
C TYR A 276 11.67 -11.07 5.46
N ASP A 277 10.52 -11.70 5.29
CA ASP A 277 10.40 -13.16 5.31
C ASP A 277 10.68 -13.68 3.89
N LEU A 278 11.88 -14.28 3.71
CA LEU A 278 12.41 -14.73 2.43
C LEU A 278 11.98 -16.18 2.21
N ALA A 279 10.92 -16.38 1.46
CA ALA A 279 10.38 -17.69 1.18
C ALA A 279 11.22 -18.48 0.16
N SER A 280 11.34 -19.81 0.36
CA SER A 280 12.00 -20.72 -0.58
C SER A 280 11.05 -21.78 -1.11
N SER A 281 11.20 -22.16 -2.37
CA SER A 281 10.49 -23.24 -3.03
C SER A 281 11.43 -24.18 -3.75
N ILE A 282 10.98 -25.40 -4.01
CA ILE A 282 11.72 -26.45 -4.72
C ILE A 282 10.88 -27.01 -5.86
N PRO A 283 11.48 -27.69 -6.86
CA PRO A 283 10.74 -28.29 -7.95
C PRO A 283 9.71 -29.33 -7.47
N ASN A 284 8.56 -29.38 -8.15
CA ASN A 284 7.50 -30.34 -7.87
C ASN A 284 8.06 -31.80 -7.85
N ASN A 285 7.48 -32.63 -7.00
CA ASN A 285 7.86 -34.04 -6.82
C ASN A 285 9.32 -34.27 -6.32
N THR A 286 9.97 -33.23 -5.79
CA THR A 286 11.23 -33.33 -5.08
C THR A 286 11.06 -33.09 -3.59
N ALA A 287 12.10 -33.32 -2.80
CA ALA A 287 12.15 -32.95 -1.39
C ALA A 287 13.51 -32.35 -1.05
N ALA A 288 13.52 -31.50 -0.05
CA ALA A 288 14.68 -30.97 0.65
C ALA A 288 14.20 -30.59 2.04
N TYR A 289 14.22 -31.55 2.97
CA TYR A 289 13.71 -31.36 4.32
C TYR A 289 14.48 -30.26 5.06
N TYR A 290 15.82 -30.31 4.96
CA TYR A 290 16.67 -29.26 5.52
C TYR A 290 17.05 -28.25 4.44
N ARG A 291 16.33 -27.14 4.43
CA ARG A 291 16.70 -25.94 3.68
C ARG A 291 17.06 -24.87 4.69
N LEU A 292 18.35 -24.59 4.81
CA LEU A 292 18.89 -23.70 5.81
C LEU A 292 19.36 -22.38 5.18
N TYR A 293 19.02 -21.29 5.85
CA TYR A 293 19.39 -19.95 5.40
C TYR A 293 20.68 -19.48 6.09
N TYR A 294 21.53 -18.81 5.33
CA TYR A 294 22.80 -18.25 5.78
C TYR A 294 22.99 -16.85 5.20
N SER A 295 23.60 -15.96 5.97
CA SER A 295 24.04 -14.65 5.50
C SER A 295 25.55 -14.66 5.27
N ASP A 296 26.01 -14.16 4.11
CA ASP A 296 27.44 -13.98 3.83
C ASP A 296 28.06 -12.90 4.74
N ASN A 297 27.25 -11.92 5.23
CA ASN A 297 27.65 -10.93 6.23
C ASN A 297 26.48 -10.61 7.18
N SER A 298 26.46 -11.28 8.32
CA SER A 298 25.41 -11.11 9.33
C SER A 298 25.45 -9.76 10.07
N ALA A 299 26.51 -8.99 9.94
CA ALA A 299 26.60 -7.62 10.47
C ALA A 299 25.78 -6.65 9.60
N VAL A 300 25.68 -6.88 8.28
CA VAL A 300 24.82 -6.10 7.35
C VAL A 300 23.39 -6.57 7.47
N ALA A 301 23.13 -7.86 7.29
CA ALA A 301 21.80 -8.44 7.47
C ALA A 301 21.93 -9.89 7.99
N SER A 302 21.22 -10.21 9.06
CA SER A 302 21.11 -11.58 9.57
C SER A 302 19.86 -12.27 9.01
N VAL A 303 19.85 -13.61 9.05
CA VAL A 303 18.70 -14.42 8.67
C VAL A 303 18.43 -15.51 9.70
N GLU A 304 17.17 -15.82 9.99
CA GLU A 304 16.80 -17.01 10.77
C GLU A 304 17.02 -18.26 9.92
N GLN A 305 17.81 -19.19 10.46
CA GLN A 305 18.34 -20.32 9.70
C GLN A 305 17.24 -21.26 9.15
N SER A 306 16.19 -21.50 9.90
CA SER A 306 15.09 -22.40 9.50
C SER A 306 13.89 -21.66 8.90
N GLY A 307 13.72 -20.36 9.21
CA GLY A 307 12.52 -19.59 8.87
C GLY A 307 12.71 -18.59 7.73
N GLY A 308 13.96 -18.26 7.35
CA GLY A 308 14.22 -17.29 6.28
C GLY A 308 13.98 -15.83 6.65
N LEU A 309 13.62 -15.49 7.89
CA LEU A 309 13.40 -14.12 8.33
C LEU A 309 14.70 -13.30 8.32
N VAL A 310 14.84 -12.45 7.31
CA VAL A 310 15.97 -11.53 7.13
C VAL A 310 15.77 -10.30 8.00
N THR A 311 16.80 -9.88 8.75
CA THR A 311 16.79 -8.65 9.55
C THR A 311 17.92 -7.72 9.10
N ALA A 312 17.59 -6.54 8.59
CA ALA A 312 18.54 -5.51 8.18
C ALA A 312 19.17 -4.83 9.39
N LYS A 313 20.51 -4.83 9.51
CA LYS A 313 21.23 -4.32 10.71
C LYS A 313 22.05 -3.07 10.44
N ALA A 314 22.86 -3.08 9.40
CA ALA A 314 23.75 -1.96 9.06
C ALA A 314 23.75 -1.70 7.56
N ALA A 315 24.02 -0.45 7.15
CA ALA A 315 24.12 -0.10 5.73
C ALA A 315 25.22 -0.91 5.03
N GLY A 316 24.90 -1.43 3.84
CA GLY A 316 25.80 -2.27 3.06
C GLY A 316 25.04 -3.24 2.17
N THR A 317 25.75 -4.17 1.56
CA THR A 317 25.15 -5.23 0.74
C THR A 317 25.70 -6.59 1.16
N THR A 318 24.82 -7.59 1.29
CA THR A 318 25.17 -8.98 1.58
C THR A 318 24.30 -9.91 0.75
N LYS A 319 24.66 -11.20 0.73
CA LYS A 319 23.83 -12.25 0.13
C LYS A 319 23.24 -13.12 1.22
N ILE A 320 21.97 -13.43 1.10
CA ILE A 320 21.29 -14.47 1.85
C ILE A 320 21.19 -15.68 0.95
N ARG A 321 21.65 -16.83 1.44
CA ARG A 321 21.65 -18.13 0.75
C ARG A 321 20.74 -19.10 1.46
N CYS A 322 19.87 -19.76 0.73
CA CYS A 322 19.12 -20.92 1.22
C CYS A 322 19.72 -22.17 0.57
N LYS A 323 20.24 -23.10 1.38
CA LYS A 323 20.95 -24.28 0.90
C LYS A 323 20.26 -25.57 1.35
N ALA A 324 20.20 -26.56 0.46
CA ALA A 324 19.89 -27.95 0.77
C ALA A 324 21.17 -28.75 1.03
N VAL A 325 21.02 -29.95 1.61
CA VAL A 325 22.15 -30.86 1.97
C VAL A 325 23.02 -31.29 0.79
N ASN A 326 22.48 -31.27 -0.43
CA ASN A 326 23.22 -31.63 -1.66
C ASN A 326 23.91 -30.44 -2.32
N GLY A 327 23.96 -29.28 -1.67
CA GLY A 327 24.56 -28.04 -2.20
C GLY A 327 23.69 -27.26 -3.16
N ALA A 328 22.45 -27.70 -3.49
CA ALA A 328 21.51 -26.89 -4.23
C ALA A 328 21.21 -25.60 -3.43
N GLU A 329 21.29 -24.43 -4.08
CA GLU A 329 21.09 -23.16 -3.40
C GLU A 329 20.23 -22.18 -4.19
N GLY A 330 19.53 -21.30 -3.44
CA GLY A 330 18.92 -20.07 -3.92
C GLY A 330 19.58 -18.87 -3.24
N ILE A 331 19.78 -17.78 -3.99
CA ILE A 331 20.50 -16.59 -3.50
C ILE A 331 19.62 -15.35 -3.65
N CYS A 332 19.56 -14.54 -2.59
CA CYS A 332 18.97 -13.20 -2.59
C CYS A 332 20.03 -12.17 -2.21
N THR A 333 20.22 -11.14 -3.03
CA THR A 333 21.07 -9.99 -2.69
C THR A 333 20.28 -9.01 -1.83
N VAL A 334 20.75 -8.74 -0.62
CA VAL A 334 20.13 -7.81 0.33
C VAL A 334 20.96 -6.54 0.41
N THR A 335 20.40 -5.42 -0.04
CA THR A 335 20.98 -4.09 0.14
C THR A 335 20.30 -3.40 1.32
N VAL A 336 21.07 -3.03 2.34
CA VAL A 336 20.58 -2.31 3.50
C VAL A 336 21.00 -0.84 3.38
N LYS A 337 20.04 0.06 3.57
CA LYS A 337 20.25 1.53 3.54
C LYS A 337 19.73 2.14 4.85
N PRO A 338 20.14 3.40 5.18
CA PRO A 338 19.49 4.14 6.25
C PRO A 338 17.97 4.13 6.08
N LEU A 339 17.24 3.93 7.17
CA LEU A 339 15.78 3.95 7.14
C LEU A 339 15.30 5.36 6.79
N ALA A 340 14.35 5.46 5.87
CA ALA A 340 13.80 6.75 5.44
C ALA A 340 13.19 7.53 6.61
N THR A 341 13.49 8.80 6.72
CA THR A 341 13.01 9.70 7.79
C THR A 341 11.70 10.38 7.45
N SER A 342 11.30 10.36 6.18
CA SER A 342 10.04 10.94 5.69
C SER A 342 9.50 10.16 4.49
N VAL A 343 8.22 10.30 4.24
CA VAL A 343 7.52 9.81 3.04
C VAL A 343 6.67 10.94 2.47
N THR A 344 6.61 11.03 1.14
CA THR A 344 5.74 11.97 0.42
C THR A 344 4.86 11.20 -0.54
N LEU A 345 3.73 11.78 -0.94
CA LEU A 345 2.83 11.24 -1.94
C LEU A 345 2.86 12.12 -3.19
N ASN A 346 2.61 11.52 -4.36
CA ASN A 346 2.50 12.25 -5.64
C ASN A 346 1.31 13.21 -5.68
N SER A 347 0.35 13.09 -4.74
CA SER A 347 -0.75 14.04 -4.56
C SER A 347 -1.16 14.14 -3.10
N THR A 348 -1.50 15.34 -2.64
CA THR A 348 -2.08 15.60 -1.30
C THR A 348 -3.60 15.67 -1.31
N GLU A 349 -4.20 15.89 -2.49
CA GLU A 349 -5.64 15.88 -2.72
C GLU A 349 -5.94 15.31 -4.11
N ILE A 350 -6.94 14.43 -4.22
CA ILE A 350 -7.44 13.89 -5.48
C ILE A 350 -8.96 14.00 -5.52
N VAL A 351 -9.49 14.25 -6.72
CA VAL A 351 -10.92 14.22 -7.02
C VAL A 351 -11.14 13.21 -8.12
N MET A 352 -12.10 12.31 -7.92
CA MET A 352 -12.40 11.24 -8.87
C MET A 352 -13.88 10.86 -8.80
N TYR A 353 -14.39 10.25 -9.87
CA TYR A 353 -15.75 9.74 -9.90
C TYR A 353 -15.87 8.38 -9.18
N ILE A 354 -17.10 8.03 -8.82
CA ILE A 354 -17.41 6.67 -8.38
C ILE A 354 -16.99 5.69 -9.48
N GLY A 355 -16.22 4.66 -9.11
CA GLY A 355 -15.70 3.63 -10.02
C GLY A 355 -14.29 3.90 -10.54
N ASP A 356 -13.83 5.16 -10.54
CA ASP A 356 -12.47 5.50 -10.96
C ASP A 356 -11.41 4.92 -10.03
N SER A 357 -10.19 4.78 -10.58
CA SER A 357 -9.00 4.41 -9.80
C SER A 357 -7.89 5.43 -10.01
N PHE A 358 -7.07 5.65 -8.97
CA PHE A 358 -5.93 6.56 -8.97
C PHE A 358 -4.71 5.88 -8.32
N ASP A 359 -3.57 5.95 -8.98
CA ASP A 359 -2.31 5.42 -8.44
C ASP A 359 -1.63 6.46 -7.55
N LEU A 360 -1.77 6.28 -6.24
CA LEU A 360 -1.22 7.16 -5.22
C LEU A 360 0.17 6.68 -4.81
N ASN A 361 1.17 7.10 -5.58
CA ASN A 361 2.56 6.71 -5.39
C ASN A 361 3.22 7.45 -4.23
N SER A 362 4.01 6.70 -3.45
CA SER A 362 4.84 7.27 -2.39
C SER A 362 6.31 7.33 -2.78
N SER A 363 7.01 8.36 -2.33
CA SER A 363 8.45 8.53 -2.47
C SER A 363 9.12 8.83 -1.13
N ILE A 364 10.40 8.50 -1.06
CA ILE A 364 11.25 8.66 0.13
C ILE A 364 12.54 9.38 -0.24
N PRO A 365 13.29 9.96 0.72
CA PRO A 365 14.54 10.64 0.45
C PRO A 365 15.55 9.75 -0.28
N LYS A 366 16.28 10.33 -1.26
CA LYS A 366 17.32 9.64 -2.01
C LYS A 366 18.38 9.05 -1.07
N GLY A 367 18.84 7.84 -1.36
CA GLY A 367 19.85 7.15 -0.55
C GLY A 367 19.31 6.41 0.66
N THR A 368 18.01 6.52 0.97
CA THR A 368 17.34 5.79 2.05
C THR A 368 16.52 4.61 1.54
N ALA A 369 15.99 3.81 2.45
CA ALA A 369 15.04 2.73 2.14
C ALA A 369 13.88 2.71 3.13
N ALA A 370 12.75 2.24 2.66
CA ALA A 370 11.59 1.85 3.45
C ALA A 370 10.82 0.82 2.60
N TYR A 371 11.04 -0.46 2.86
CA TYR A 371 10.42 -1.55 2.11
C TYR A 371 8.90 -1.54 2.32
N TYR A 372 8.48 -1.44 3.58
CA TYR A 372 7.06 -1.39 3.94
C TYR A 372 6.55 0.04 4.00
N ARG A 373 5.78 0.40 2.99
CA ARG A 373 4.97 1.63 2.92
C ARG A 373 3.53 1.19 2.76
N LEU A 374 2.80 1.14 3.88
CA LEU A 374 1.46 0.59 3.94
C LEU A 374 0.41 1.69 3.84
N TYR A 375 -0.54 1.49 2.95
CA TYR A 375 -1.65 2.40 2.73
C TYR A 375 -2.89 1.95 3.49
N SER A 376 -3.62 2.94 4.01
CA SER A 376 -4.91 2.75 4.66
C SER A 376 -5.85 3.90 4.30
N THR A 377 -7.16 3.68 4.42
CA THR A 377 -8.18 4.71 4.22
C THR A 377 -8.94 4.97 5.51
N SER A 378 -9.35 6.22 5.73
CA SER A 378 -10.20 6.59 6.87
C SER A 378 -11.66 6.14 6.70
N ASN A 379 -12.09 5.83 5.46
CA ASN A 379 -13.46 5.40 5.17
C ASN A 379 -13.51 4.54 3.90
N SER A 380 -13.48 3.22 4.09
CA SER A 380 -13.54 2.24 3.00
C SER A 380 -14.89 2.22 2.25
N LYS A 381 -15.97 2.74 2.85
CA LYS A 381 -17.26 2.89 2.17
C LYS A 381 -17.26 4.03 1.13
N VAL A 382 -16.33 4.98 1.25
CA VAL A 382 -16.16 6.10 0.30
C VAL A 382 -15.05 5.80 -0.70
N ALA A 383 -13.89 5.36 -0.24
CA ALA A 383 -12.77 5.00 -1.09
C ALA A 383 -11.97 3.85 -0.47
N THR A 384 -11.61 2.85 -1.25
CA THR A 384 -10.66 1.81 -0.86
C THR A 384 -9.26 2.14 -1.37
N VAL A 385 -8.24 1.49 -0.78
CA VAL A 385 -6.86 1.59 -1.25
C VAL A 385 -6.17 0.24 -1.10
N THR A 386 -5.36 -0.16 -2.08
CA THR A 386 -4.53 -1.36 -1.96
C THR A 386 -3.40 -1.11 -0.98
N GLN A 387 -3.23 -2.00 0.00
CA GLN A 387 -2.34 -1.79 1.15
C GLN A 387 -0.87 -1.58 0.76
N SER A 388 -0.35 -2.34 -0.18
CA SER A 388 1.05 -2.25 -0.64
C SER A 388 1.23 -1.44 -1.93
N GLY A 389 0.17 -1.29 -2.72
CA GLY A 389 0.25 -0.68 -4.06
C GLY A 389 -0.23 0.76 -4.14
N GLY A 390 -0.98 1.27 -3.12
CA GLY A 390 -1.49 2.64 -3.13
C GLY A 390 -2.57 2.93 -4.16
N ILE A 391 -3.14 1.93 -4.84
CA ILE A 391 -4.23 2.13 -5.82
C ILE A 391 -5.50 2.47 -5.06
N VAL A 392 -5.95 3.70 -5.20
CA VAL A 392 -7.20 4.22 -4.61
C VAL A 392 -8.34 3.98 -5.58
N LYS A 393 -9.47 3.44 -5.10
CA LYS A 393 -10.70 3.23 -5.88
C LYS A 393 -11.88 3.96 -5.23
N GLY A 394 -12.63 4.74 -6.02
CA GLY A 394 -13.85 5.44 -5.59
C GLY A 394 -15.03 4.48 -5.47
N ILE A 395 -15.68 4.45 -4.30
CA ILE A 395 -16.79 3.54 -4.00
C ILE A 395 -18.12 4.28 -3.91
N ALA A 396 -18.18 5.36 -3.14
CA ALA A 396 -19.39 6.17 -2.96
C ALA A 396 -19.02 7.64 -2.78
N THR A 397 -19.97 8.52 -3.07
CA THR A 397 -19.81 9.97 -2.88
C THR A 397 -19.43 10.30 -1.45
N GLY A 398 -18.42 11.13 -1.28
CA GLY A 398 -17.95 11.57 0.03
C GLY A 398 -16.49 11.94 0.03
N THR A 399 -15.92 12.00 1.23
CA THR A 399 -14.51 12.32 1.45
C THR A 399 -13.87 11.24 2.31
N ALA A 400 -12.69 10.80 1.91
CA ALA A 400 -11.83 9.92 2.70
C ALA A 400 -10.41 10.49 2.76
N THR A 401 -9.63 10.06 3.75
CA THR A 401 -8.19 10.34 3.81
C THR A 401 -7.44 9.05 3.63
N VAL A 402 -6.61 8.97 2.60
CA VAL A 402 -5.67 7.87 2.41
C VAL A 402 -4.36 8.23 3.08
N THR A 403 -3.82 7.32 3.87
CA THR A 403 -2.58 7.48 4.62
C THR A 403 -1.58 6.42 4.20
N CYS A 404 -0.38 6.82 3.80
CA CYS A 404 0.77 5.95 3.65
C CYS A 404 1.61 6.01 4.93
N THR A 405 1.88 4.86 5.54
CA THR A 405 2.62 4.76 6.81
C THR A 405 3.84 3.86 6.63
N MET A 406 5.00 4.31 7.07
CA MET A 406 6.23 3.51 7.14
C MET A 406 6.35 2.81 8.50
N ILE A 407 7.21 1.79 8.60
CA ILE A 407 7.44 1.01 9.81
C ILE A 407 7.86 1.85 11.02
N ASN A 408 8.57 2.96 10.79
CA ASN A 408 8.98 3.90 11.85
C ASN A 408 7.88 4.91 12.24
N GLY A 409 6.65 4.72 11.76
CA GLY A 409 5.50 5.56 12.07
C GLY A 409 5.42 6.87 11.28
N LYS A 410 6.38 7.17 10.39
CA LYS A 410 6.29 8.35 9.51
C LYS A 410 5.15 8.17 8.51
N LYS A 411 4.40 9.26 8.25
CA LYS A 411 3.17 9.22 7.46
C LYS A 411 3.13 10.33 6.43
N ALA A 412 2.44 10.06 5.33
CA ALA A 412 1.94 11.07 4.39
C ALA A 412 0.46 10.80 4.10
N THR A 413 -0.30 11.85 3.86
CA THR A 413 -1.75 11.75 3.66
C THR A 413 -2.18 12.38 2.35
N CYS A 414 -3.21 11.81 1.75
CA CYS A 414 -3.91 12.36 0.60
C CYS A 414 -5.42 12.41 0.90
N LYS A 415 -6.02 13.58 0.72
CA LYS A 415 -7.46 13.75 0.85
C LYS A 415 -8.15 13.36 -0.46
N VAL A 416 -9.12 12.47 -0.39
CA VAL A 416 -9.81 11.88 -1.55
C VAL A 416 -11.25 12.36 -1.55
N TYR A 417 -11.66 13.00 -2.63
CA TYR A 417 -13.04 13.44 -2.86
C TYR A 417 -13.65 12.58 -3.94
N ILE A 418 -14.65 11.78 -3.58
CA ILE A 418 -15.40 10.96 -4.52
C ILE A 418 -16.69 11.68 -4.89
N MET A 419 -16.87 11.93 -6.17
CA MET A 419 -18.00 12.65 -6.73
C MET A 419 -18.91 11.71 -7.55
N PRO A 420 -20.25 11.98 -7.54
CA PRO A 420 -21.16 11.27 -8.43
C PRO A 420 -20.94 11.72 -9.88
N GLN A 421 -21.42 10.95 -10.86
CA GLN A 421 -21.33 11.31 -12.29
C GLN A 421 -22.06 12.61 -12.63
N SER A 422 -23.03 13.02 -11.81
CA SER A 422 -23.73 14.31 -11.93
C SER A 422 -24.18 14.83 -10.60
N LYS A 423 -24.27 16.15 -10.50
CA LYS A 423 -24.80 16.88 -9.32
C LYS A 423 -25.44 18.18 -9.76
N LYS A 424 -26.59 18.50 -9.19
CA LYS A 424 -27.23 19.83 -9.30
C LYS A 424 -27.62 20.31 -7.90
N ILE A 425 -27.33 21.57 -7.60
CA ILE A 425 -27.72 22.26 -6.37
C ILE A 425 -28.96 23.07 -6.70
N SER A 426 -30.13 22.70 -6.20
CA SER A 426 -31.43 23.28 -6.57
C SER A 426 -31.76 24.57 -5.84
N ASN A 427 -31.22 24.75 -4.63
CA ASN A 427 -31.59 25.85 -3.71
C ASN A 427 -30.67 27.09 -3.80
N VAL A 428 -29.94 27.26 -4.91
CA VAL A 428 -29.21 28.50 -5.18
C VAL A 428 -30.17 29.48 -5.82
N PRO A 429 -30.43 30.65 -5.20
CA PRO A 429 -31.32 31.66 -5.80
C PRO A 429 -30.73 32.19 -7.10
N LEU A 430 -31.58 32.52 -8.05
CA LEU A 430 -31.21 33.19 -9.29
C LEU A 430 -31.44 34.69 -9.12
N ILE A 431 -30.44 35.50 -9.41
CA ILE A 431 -30.51 36.98 -9.34
C ILE A 431 -29.91 37.54 -10.62
N GLY A 432 -30.74 38.24 -11.39
CA GLY A 432 -30.32 38.93 -12.60
C GLY A 432 -29.71 40.30 -12.30
N GLN A 433 -28.80 40.75 -13.15
CA GLN A 433 -28.07 42.01 -12.99
C GLN A 433 -28.80 43.27 -13.55
N GLY A 434 -30.10 43.19 -13.84
CA GLY A 434 -30.84 44.25 -14.52
C GLY A 434 -30.70 45.65 -13.94
N LYS A 435 -30.53 45.79 -12.61
CA LYS A 435 -30.27 47.07 -11.93
C LYS A 435 -28.80 47.47 -11.88
N LEU A 436 -27.92 46.57 -12.24
CA LEU A 436 -26.46 46.66 -12.15
C LEU A 436 -25.85 46.25 -13.48
N PRO A 437 -25.80 47.10 -14.51
CA PRO A 437 -25.39 46.72 -15.87
C PRO A 437 -24.02 45.98 -15.97
N THR A 438 -23.09 46.27 -15.05
CA THR A 438 -21.80 45.59 -14.94
C THR A 438 -21.64 44.87 -13.58
N GLY A 439 -22.75 44.38 -13.01
CA GLY A 439 -22.78 43.84 -11.65
C GLY A 439 -22.86 42.33 -11.56
N CYS A 440 -22.35 41.60 -12.55
CA CYS A 440 -22.39 40.11 -12.55
C CYS A 440 -21.73 39.52 -11.30
N GLU A 441 -20.58 40.04 -10.85
CA GLU A 441 -19.90 39.62 -9.64
C GLU A 441 -20.71 39.89 -8.39
N THR A 442 -21.36 41.07 -8.36
CA THR A 442 -22.21 41.50 -7.23
C THR A 442 -23.43 40.61 -7.07
N CYS A 443 -24.10 40.29 -8.19
CA CYS A 443 -25.23 39.37 -8.21
C CYS A 443 -24.80 37.92 -7.85
N SER A 444 -23.68 37.45 -8.40
CA SER A 444 -23.12 36.13 -8.10
C SER A 444 -22.74 36.00 -6.62
N ALA A 445 -22.10 37.04 -6.04
CA ALA A 445 -21.80 37.06 -4.60
C ALA A 445 -23.07 36.98 -3.75
N THR A 446 -24.10 37.77 -4.14
CA THR A 446 -25.40 37.79 -3.44
C THR A 446 -26.11 36.42 -3.53
N MET A 447 -26.04 35.74 -4.68
CA MET A 447 -26.57 34.37 -4.83
C MET A 447 -25.89 33.41 -3.86
N LEU A 448 -24.55 33.47 -3.72
CA LEU A 448 -23.80 32.66 -2.75
C LEU A 448 -24.24 32.99 -1.32
N LEU A 449 -24.22 34.25 -0.94
CA LEU A 449 -24.60 34.70 0.41
C LEU A 449 -26.00 34.19 0.78
N LYS A 450 -26.98 34.34 -0.12
CA LYS A 450 -28.35 33.86 0.11
C LYS A 450 -28.47 32.36 0.19
N HIS A 451 -27.68 31.60 -0.57
CA HIS A 451 -27.62 30.13 -0.47
C HIS A 451 -27.22 29.67 0.95
N TYR A 452 -26.32 30.42 1.59
CA TYR A 452 -25.90 30.17 2.98
C TYR A 452 -26.78 30.87 4.04
N GLY A 453 -27.95 31.37 3.66
CA GLY A 453 -28.96 31.94 4.58
C GLY A 453 -28.79 33.42 4.91
N TYR A 454 -27.89 34.11 4.24
CA TYR A 454 -27.68 35.55 4.48
C TYR A 454 -28.55 36.41 3.54
N ASN A 455 -29.50 37.12 4.11
CA ASN A 455 -30.45 37.93 3.33
C ASN A 455 -29.91 39.34 3.08
N ILE A 456 -29.26 39.55 1.93
CA ILE A 456 -28.80 40.85 1.44
C ILE A 456 -29.20 40.98 -0.03
N SER A 457 -29.58 42.21 -0.47
CA SER A 457 -29.82 42.49 -1.88
C SER A 457 -28.52 42.81 -2.62
N GLU A 458 -28.50 42.59 -3.95
CA GLU A 458 -27.37 42.92 -4.82
C GLU A 458 -27.01 44.40 -4.78
N THR A 459 -28.03 45.29 -4.70
CA THR A 459 -27.84 46.73 -4.58
C THR A 459 -27.31 47.14 -3.21
N SER A 460 -27.80 46.52 -2.12
CA SER A 460 -27.26 46.76 -0.78
C SER A 460 -25.79 46.29 -0.67
N PHE A 461 -25.46 45.13 -1.25
CA PHE A 461 -24.08 44.65 -1.30
C PHE A 461 -23.17 45.60 -2.11
N ALA A 462 -23.63 46.04 -3.30
CA ALA A 462 -22.91 47.00 -4.14
C ALA A 462 -22.61 48.33 -3.45
N ASN A 463 -23.58 48.82 -2.66
CA ASN A 463 -23.47 50.12 -2.00
C ASN A 463 -22.57 50.11 -0.77
N HIS A 464 -22.68 49.09 0.08
CA HIS A 464 -22.09 49.11 1.42
C HIS A 464 -20.83 48.24 1.56
N TYR A 465 -20.65 47.21 0.72
CA TYR A 465 -19.59 46.22 0.91
C TYR A 465 -18.64 46.10 -0.26
N LEU A 466 -19.07 46.41 -1.51
CA LEU A 466 -18.22 46.27 -2.68
C LEU A 466 -17.08 47.30 -2.64
N ILE A 467 -15.85 46.80 -2.64
CA ILE A 467 -14.64 47.62 -2.77
C ILE A 467 -14.53 48.06 -4.21
N LYS A 468 -14.70 49.33 -4.48
CA LYS A 468 -14.71 49.93 -5.83
C LYS A 468 -13.91 51.20 -5.90
N LYS A 469 -13.28 51.47 -7.06
CA LYS A 469 -12.49 52.66 -7.39
C LYS A 469 -12.81 53.08 -8.80
N PRO A 470 -12.86 54.39 -9.08
CA PRO A 470 -13.15 54.89 -10.42
C PRO A 470 -12.02 54.58 -11.41
N LEU A 471 -12.39 54.46 -12.68
CA LEU A 471 -11.47 54.68 -13.79
C LEU A 471 -11.56 56.13 -14.18
N THR A 472 -10.46 56.86 -14.15
CA THR A 472 -10.40 58.30 -14.47
C THR A 472 -9.62 58.54 -15.74
N TYR A 473 -10.02 59.51 -16.53
CA TYR A 473 -9.25 59.96 -17.68
C TYR A 473 -8.45 61.23 -17.28
N THR A 474 -7.13 61.14 -17.46
CA THR A 474 -6.21 62.23 -17.12
C THR A 474 -5.48 62.69 -18.40
N ASN A 475 -4.69 63.74 -18.30
CA ASN A 475 -3.84 64.16 -19.42
C ASN A 475 -2.83 63.09 -19.90
N SER A 476 -2.59 62.09 -19.06
CA SER A 476 -1.69 60.96 -19.35
C SER A 476 -2.43 59.69 -19.84
N GLY A 477 -3.75 59.78 -20.05
CA GLY A 477 -4.62 58.66 -20.40
C GLY A 477 -5.45 58.14 -19.26
N PHE A 478 -5.95 56.90 -19.37
CA PHE A 478 -6.74 56.29 -18.31
C PHE A 478 -5.88 55.86 -17.12
N GLU A 479 -6.39 56.12 -15.92
CA GLU A 479 -5.84 55.65 -14.65
C GLU A 479 -6.93 54.99 -13.81
N GLY A 480 -6.61 53.84 -13.20
CA GLY A 480 -7.58 53.07 -12.43
C GLY A 480 -6.92 52.02 -11.52
N PRO A 481 -7.69 51.29 -10.72
CA PRO A 481 -7.13 50.26 -9.83
C PRO A 481 -6.65 49.00 -10.57
N ASP A 482 -5.81 48.21 -9.89
CA ASP A 482 -5.66 46.79 -10.24
C ASP A 482 -7.02 46.10 -9.99
N PRO A 483 -7.61 45.39 -10.99
CA PRO A 483 -8.93 44.74 -10.82
C PRO A 483 -8.89 43.55 -9.83
N ASN A 484 -7.72 43.16 -9.32
CA ASN A 484 -7.59 42.24 -8.19
C ASN A 484 -7.68 42.95 -6.82
N CYS A 485 -7.66 44.29 -6.79
CA CYS A 485 -7.67 45.13 -5.58
C CYS A 485 -8.96 45.90 -5.39
N ALA A 486 -9.62 46.31 -6.48
CA ALA A 486 -10.93 46.97 -6.44
C ALA A 486 -11.72 46.73 -7.74
N PHE A 487 -13.04 46.78 -7.63
CA PHE A 487 -13.96 46.86 -8.77
C PHE A 487 -13.69 48.17 -9.55
N VAL A 488 -13.44 48.05 -10.85
CA VAL A 488 -13.06 49.17 -11.70
C VAL A 488 -14.31 49.91 -12.19
N GLY A 489 -14.58 51.03 -11.58
CA GLY A 489 -15.79 51.84 -11.82
C GLY A 489 -16.91 51.58 -10.79
N THR A 490 -18.13 51.45 -11.26
CA THR A 490 -19.31 51.16 -10.43
C THR A 490 -20.27 50.22 -11.15
N PRO A 491 -20.86 49.22 -10.47
CA PRO A 491 -21.75 48.24 -11.11
C PRO A 491 -23.04 48.90 -11.68
N TYR A 492 -23.33 50.12 -11.34
CA TYR A 492 -24.47 50.88 -11.84
C TYR A 492 -24.26 51.49 -13.23
N SER A 493 -23.04 51.46 -13.77
CA SER A 493 -22.72 52.07 -15.06
C SER A 493 -22.35 51.00 -16.10
N SER A 494 -22.94 51.09 -17.28
CA SER A 494 -22.58 50.27 -18.43
C SER A 494 -21.16 50.53 -18.97
N ASN A 495 -20.56 51.69 -18.59
CA ASN A 495 -19.20 52.10 -18.98
C ASN A 495 -18.13 51.64 -17.95
N SER A 496 -18.51 50.87 -16.97
CA SER A 496 -17.61 50.29 -15.97
C SER A 496 -17.09 48.94 -16.45
N PHE A 497 -16.20 48.38 -15.69
CA PHE A 497 -15.53 47.11 -16.01
C PHE A 497 -15.99 46.02 -15.05
N GLY A 498 -15.19 45.66 -14.06
CA GLY A 498 -15.49 44.58 -13.13
C GLY A 498 -14.41 44.38 -12.08
N ALA A 499 -14.41 43.22 -11.45
CA ALA A 499 -13.42 42.79 -10.46
C ALA A 499 -13.15 41.29 -10.49
N TYR A 500 -11.96 40.91 -10.06
CA TYR A 500 -11.59 39.50 -9.93
C TYR A 500 -11.85 38.94 -8.53
N ALA A 501 -11.64 37.62 -8.39
CA ALA A 501 -11.96 36.85 -7.19
C ALA A 501 -11.47 37.45 -5.85
N PRO A 502 -10.25 38.03 -5.73
CA PRO A 502 -9.77 38.59 -4.47
C PRO A 502 -10.65 39.74 -3.97
N VAL A 503 -11.09 40.66 -4.87
CA VAL A 503 -11.96 41.78 -4.52
C VAL A 503 -13.29 41.27 -3.99
N MET A 504 -13.89 40.30 -4.67
CA MET A 504 -15.18 39.76 -4.28
C MET A 504 -15.10 38.99 -2.96
N ALA A 505 -14.06 38.20 -2.73
CA ALA A 505 -13.85 37.51 -1.45
C ALA A 505 -13.66 38.53 -0.31
N LYS A 506 -12.86 39.59 -0.51
CA LYS A 506 -12.63 40.66 0.48
C LYS A 506 -13.93 41.43 0.78
N SER A 507 -14.68 41.79 -0.25
CA SER A 507 -15.99 42.48 -0.13
C SER A 507 -17.03 41.61 0.60
N MET A 508 -17.12 40.31 0.27
CA MET A 508 -17.98 39.35 0.98
C MET A 508 -17.55 39.21 2.44
N ASN A 509 -16.25 39.14 2.73
CA ASN A 509 -15.72 38.98 4.09
C ASN A 509 -15.97 40.22 4.94
N SER A 510 -16.06 41.44 4.37
CA SER A 510 -16.51 42.64 5.08
C SER A 510 -17.95 42.47 5.58
N TYR A 511 -18.86 41.94 4.76
CA TYR A 511 -20.22 41.61 5.18
C TYR A 511 -20.28 40.45 6.18
N LEU A 512 -19.34 39.46 6.06
CA LEU A 512 -19.30 38.25 6.85
C LEU A 512 -18.43 38.36 8.11
N SER A 513 -18.00 39.56 8.50
CA SER A 513 -17.03 39.79 9.59
C SER A 513 -17.43 39.13 10.90
N ASP A 514 -18.70 39.23 11.27
CA ASP A 514 -19.33 38.71 12.50
C ASP A 514 -20.07 37.37 12.30
N LYS A 515 -19.95 36.70 11.14
CA LYS A 515 -20.75 35.55 10.75
C LYS A 515 -19.92 34.27 10.70
N SER A 516 -20.59 33.10 10.70
CA SER A 516 -19.96 31.76 10.79
C SER A 516 -19.22 31.31 9.51
N TYR A 517 -19.40 32.02 8.40
CA TYR A 517 -18.78 31.70 7.13
C TYR A 517 -17.81 32.79 6.69
N LYS A 518 -16.86 32.41 5.85
CA LYS A 518 -15.97 33.31 5.13
C LYS A 518 -15.93 32.97 3.65
N ALA A 519 -15.75 33.97 2.80
CA ALA A 519 -15.45 33.81 1.40
C ALA A 519 -13.96 33.50 1.23
N THR A 520 -13.63 32.52 0.41
CA THR A 520 -12.24 32.04 0.18
C THR A 520 -11.98 32.01 -1.31
N VAL A 521 -10.87 32.60 -1.73
CA VAL A 521 -10.37 32.51 -3.11
C VAL A 521 -9.78 31.12 -3.32
N VAL A 522 -10.25 30.43 -4.36
CA VAL A 522 -9.79 29.08 -4.76
C VAL A 522 -9.33 29.07 -6.22
N SER A 523 -8.88 30.20 -6.71
CA SER A 523 -8.39 30.41 -8.09
C SER A 523 -7.22 29.49 -8.46
N GLY A 524 -7.00 29.26 -9.77
CA GLY A 524 -5.92 28.44 -10.31
C GLY A 524 -6.21 26.94 -10.37
N LYS A 525 -7.27 26.46 -9.74
CA LYS A 525 -7.69 25.05 -9.79
C LYS A 525 -8.57 24.77 -11.01
N SER A 526 -8.61 23.51 -11.49
CA SER A 526 -9.55 23.13 -12.55
C SER A 526 -10.99 23.12 -12.05
N LEU A 527 -11.97 23.36 -12.92
CA LEU A 527 -13.38 23.26 -12.55
C LEU A 527 -13.79 21.85 -12.17
N GLU A 528 -13.14 20.82 -12.72
CA GLU A 528 -13.35 19.43 -12.32
C GLU A 528 -12.98 19.22 -10.83
N TYR A 529 -11.80 19.68 -10.44
CA TYR A 529 -11.38 19.64 -9.04
C TYR A 529 -12.33 20.42 -8.12
N LEU A 530 -12.71 21.65 -8.51
CA LEU A 530 -13.62 22.47 -7.73
C LEU A 530 -15.02 21.84 -7.64
N SER A 531 -15.50 21.25 -8.73
CA SER A 531 -16.78 20.53 -8.77
C SER A 531 -16.81 19.36 -7.79
N GLY A 532 -15.79 18.54 -7.78
CA GLY A 532 -15.70 17.39 -6.86
C GLY A 532 -15.55 17.81 -5.40
N LYS A 533 -14.71 18.82 -5.16
CA LYS A 533 -14.45 19.28 -3.79
C LYS A 533 -15.62 20.06 -3.18
N TYR A 534 -16.36 20.83 -3.97
CA TYR A 534 -17.39 21.75 -3.48
C TYR A 534 -18.80 21.44 -4.02
N VAL A 535 -19.00 21.42 -5.35
CA VAL A 535 -20.34 21.26 -5.93
C VAL A 535 -20.94 19.88 -5.59
N ALA A 536 -20.12 18.82 -5.63
CA ALA A 536 -20.53 17.47 -5.21
C ALA A 536 -21.04 17.42 -3.76
N GLN A 537 -20.53 18.32 -2.91
CA GLN A 537 -20.91 18.46 -1.51
C GLN A 537 -22.05 19.48 -1.29
N GLY A 538 -22.67 19.99 -2.35
CA GLY A 538 -23.77 20.96 -2.25
C GLY A 538 -23.32 22.42 -2.07
N GLN A 539 -22.06 22.74 -2.35
CA GLN A 539 -21.50 24.08 -2.21
C GLN A 539 -21.34 24.75 -3.59
N PRO A 540 -22.13 25.78 -3.93
CA PRO A 540 -22.00 26.51 -5.19
C PRO A 540 -20.73 27.36 -5.21
N ILE A 541 -20.24 27.69 -6.41
CA ILE A 541 -18.96 28.37 -6.63
C ILE A 541 -19.19 29.59 -7.53
N MET A 542 -18.69 30.76 -7.13
CA MET A 542 -18.52 31.88 -8.07
C MET A 542 -17.31 31.56 -8.97
N VAL A 543 -17.50 31.70 -10.27
CA VAL A 543 -16.44 31.48 -11.27
C VAL A 543 -16.49 32.58 -12.33
N TRP A 544 -15.33 32.93 -12.87
CA TRP A 544 -15.19 33.88 -13.97
C TRP A 544 -14.96 33.12 -15.27
N ALA A 545 -15.87 33.36 -16.20
CA ALA A 545 -15.78 32.93 -17.58
C ALA A 545 -16.09 34.10 -18.50
N THR A 546 -16.69 33.85 -19.67
CA THR A 546 -17.06 34.96 -20.58
C THR A 546 -18.57 34.98 -20.86
N ILE A 547 -19.08 36.13 -21.21
CA ILE A 547 -20.49 36.31 -21.61
C ILE A 547 -20.80 35.30 -22.75
N ASN A 548 -21.82 34.48 -22.57
CA ASN A 548 -22.26 33.46 -23.53
C ASN A 548 -21.15 32.48 -23.96
N MET A 549 -20.10 32.36 -23.16
CA MET A 549 -18.90 31.54 -23.48
C MET A 549 -18.23 31.94 -24.82
N SER A 550 -18.35 33.21 -25.23
CA SER A 550 -17.64 33.76 -26.38
C SER A 550 -16.14 33.95 -26.06
N PRO A 551 -15.22 33.91 -27.03
CA PRO A 551 -13.80 34.20 -26.78
C PRO A 551 -13.59 35.60 -26.16
N SER A 552 -12.69 35.69 -25.20
CA SER A 552 -12.29 36.97 -24.63
C SER A 552 -11.43 37.79 -25.61
N TYR A 553 -11.39 39.11 -25.42
CA TYR A 553 -10.56 40.01 -26.20
C TYR A 553 -10.05 41.17 -25.34
N LYS A 554 -8.96 41.82 -25.74
CA LYS A 554 -8.39 42.95 -25.02
C LYS A 554 -9.03 44.25 -25.47
N THR A 555 -9.27 45.18 -24.52
CA THR A 555 -9.86 46.51 -24.80
C THR A 555 -9.05 47.62 -24.15
N THR A 556 -9.64 48.32 -23.18
CA THR A 556 -9.10 49.50 -22.54
C THR A 556 -7.84 49.18 -21.73
N THR A 557 -6.80 49.98 -21.91
CA THR A 557 -5.57 49.94 -21.12
C THR A 557 -5.52 51.17 -20.21
N TRP A 558 -5.13 50.97 -18.96
CA TRP A 558 -4.96 52.05 -18.00
C TRP A 558 -3.70 51.88 -17.16
N LYS A 559 -3.19 52.98 -16.63
CA LYS A 559 -2.13 53.02 -15.67
C LYS A 559 -2.68 52.69 -14.28
N VAL A 560 -2.08 51.71 -13.59
CA VAL A 560 -2.54 51.30 -12.26
C VAL A 560 -2.19 52.37 -11.23
N ASN A 561 -3.23 52.96 -10.61
CA ASN A 561 -3.10 54.02 -9.61
C ASN A 561 -3.54 53.60 -8.21
N TYR A 562 -4.05 52.38 -8.03
CA TYR A 562 -4.41 51.80 -6.75
C TYR A 562 -4.09 50.30 -6.70
N THR A 563 -3.44 49.88 -5.59
CA THR A 563 -3.10 48.50 -5.28
C THR A 563 -3.30 48.21 -3.79
N ASP A 564 -3.46 46.94 -3.44
CA ASP A 564 -3.44 46.42 -2.07
C ASP A 564 -2.65 45.11 -2.01
N GLU A 565 -2.77 44.34 -0.94
CA GLU A 565 -2.11 43.06 -0.73
C GLU A 565 -2.40 41.99 -1.81
N ASN A 566 -3.46 42.15 -2.59
CA ASN A 566 -3.87 41.23 -3.65
C ASN A 566 -3.35 41.62 -5.05
N ALA A 567 -2.58 42.69 -5.14
CA ALA A 567 -2.13 43.25 -6.41
C ALA A 567 -1.35 42.27 -7.25
N LYS A 568 -1.75 42.15 -8.52
CA LYS A 568 -0.99 41.45 -9.55
C LYS A 568 -0.14 42.40 -10.39
N TYR A 569 -0.49 43.67 -10.38
CA TYR A 569 0.16 44.73 -11.12
C TYR A 569 0.75 45.76 -10.17
N LYS A 570 1.96 46.23 -10.46
CA LYS A 570 2.62 47.26 -9.64
C LYS A 570 1.96 48.62 -9.87
N LEU A 571 1.95 49.45 -8.84
CA LEU A 571 1.55 50.83 -8.95
C LEU A 571 2.36 51.52 -10.07
N GLY A 572 1.67 52.23 -10.97
CA GLY A 572 2.28 52.87 -12.12
C GLY A 572 2.50 51.98 -13.35
N SER A 573 2.32 50.66 -13.26
CA SER A 573 2.35 49.77 -14.44
C SER A 573 1.03 49.87 -15.23
N TYR A 574 1.00 49.28 -16.43
CA TYR A 574 -0.19 49.26 -17.27
C TYR A 574 -0.91 47.93 -17.19
N TYR A 575 -2.25 48.01 -17.09
CA TYR A 575 -3.16 46.88 -17.18
C TYR A 575 -4.08 47.04 -18.38
N THR A 576 -4.30 45.96 -19.13
CA THR A 576 -5.27 45.94 -20.24
C THR A 576 -6.44 45.03 -19.89
N TRP A 577 -7.66 45.56 -19.94
CA TRP A 577 -8.87 44.81 -19.60
C TRP A 577 -9.15 43.68 -20.58
N ILE A 578 -9.49 42.53 -20.03
CA ILE A 578 -9.96 41.36 -20.77
C ILE A 578 -11.48 41.47 -20.88
N ALA A 579 -11.94 41.96 -22.00
CA ALA A 579 -13.36 42.17 -22.27
C ALA A 579 -14.10 40.86 -22.57
N GLY A 580 -15.42 40.91 -22.38
CA GLY A 580 -16.27 39.73 -22.37
C GLY A 580 -16.22 39.01 -21.03
N GLU A 581 -15.46 39.53 -20.05
CA GLU A 581 -15.45 39.01 -18.69
C GLU A 581 -16.87 38.91 -18.11
N HIS A 582 -17.13 37.79 -17.41
CA HIS A 582 -18.42 37.52 -16.81
C HIS A 582 -18.28 36.62 -15.59
N CYS A 583 -18.98 36.93 -14.52
CA CYS A 583 -19.02 36.13 -13.30
C CYS A 583 -20.35 35.38 -13.17
N LEU A 584 -20.29 34.08 -13.00
CA LEU A 584 -21.45 33.19 -12.87
C LEU A 584 -21.34 32.36 -11.59
N VAL A 585 -22.46 31.72 -11.18
CA VAL A 585 -22.48 30.77 -10.08
C VAL A 585 -22.60 29.35 -10.63
N LEU A 586 -21.56 28.57 -10.50
CA LEU A 586 -21.57 27.14 -10.82
C LEU A 586 -22.41 26.40 -9.79
N THR A 587 -23.51 25.80 -10.25
CA THR A 587 -24.52 25.11 -9.42
C THR A 587 -24.62 23.62 -9.70
N GLY A 588 -23.91 23.10 -10.70
CA GLY A 588 -23.96 21.68 -11.03
C GLY A 588 -23.08 21.29 -12.19
N TYR A 589 -22.98 19.99 -12.39
CA TYR A 589 -22.28 19.35 -13.50
C TYR A 589 -22.89 17.97 -13.81
N ASP A 590 -22.63 17.46 -15.01
CA ASP A 590 -22.76 16.06 -15.40
C ASP A 590 -21.50 15.63 -16.18
N SER A 591 -21.57 14.54 -16.95
CA SER A 591 -20.43 14.08 -17.77
C SER A 591 -20.03 15.10 -18.85
N THR A 592 -20.98 15.89 -19.38
CA THR A 592 -20.82 16.74 -20.57
C THR A 592 -20.85 18.23 -20.24
N TYR A 593 -21.68 18.64 -19.29
CA TYR A 593 -22.03 20.03 -19.05
C TYR A 593 -21.68 20.50 -17.63
N TYR A 594 -21.39 21.81 -17.51
CA TYR A 594 -21.51 22.58 -16.27
C TYR A 594 -22.82 23.36 -16.29
N TYR A 595 -23.44 23.50 -15.12
CA TYR A 595 -24.71 24.20 -14.91
C TYR A 595 -24.48 25.46 -14.07
N PHE A 596 -25.08 26.61 -14.50
CA PHE A 596 -24.88 27.89 -13.86
C PHE A 596 -26.18 28.59 -13.55
N ASN A 597 -26.16 29.41 -12.50
CA ASN A 597 -27.03 30.56 -12.40
C ASN A 597 -26.29 31.74 -13.03
N ASP A 598 -26.86 32.30 -14.07
CA ASP A 598 -26.23 33.34 -14.90
C ASP A 598 -26.95 34.69 -14.67
N PRO A 599 -26.30 35.69 -14.05
CA PRO A 599 -26.90 36.99 -13.78
C PRO A 599 -27.17 37.84 -15.06
N TRP A 600 -26.36 37.62 -16.12
CA TRP A 600 -26.53 38.34 -17.39
C TRP A 600 -27.84 37.97 -18.10
N THR A 601 -28.05 36.68 -18.28
CA THR A 601 -29.29 36.19 -18.93
C THR A 601 -30.46 36.08 -17.98
N ASN A 602 -30.26 36.28 -16.67
CA ASN A 602 -31.21 36.01 -15.59
C ASN A 602 -31.84 34.59 -15.73
N ALA A 603 -31.03 33.63 -16.08
CA ALA A 603 -31.48 32.27 -16.34
C ALA A 603 -30.52 31.21 -15.75
N ARG A 604 -31.05 29.98 -15.60
CA ARG A 604 -30.24 28.81 -15.34
C ARG A 604 -29.75 28.25 -16.68
N THR A 605 -28.46 28.37 -16.91
CA THR A 605 -27.81 28.01 -18.17
C THR A 605 -26.97 26.76 -18.03
N ARG A 606 -26.59 26.12 -19.16
CA ARG A 606 -25.60 25.07 -19.21
C ARG A 606 -24.70 25.24 -20.42
N TYR A 607 -23.44 24.94 -20.26
CA TYR A 607 -22.44 24.97 -21.33
C TYR A 607 -21.57 23.73 -21.29
N SER A 608 -21.03 23.30 -22.43
CA SER A 608 -20.14 22.13 -22.49
C SER A 608 -18.90 22.38 -21.64
N LYS A 609 -18.44 21.34 -20.96
CA LYS A 609 -17.24 21.42 -20.09
C LYS A 609 -16.01 21.94 -20.82
N SER A 610 -15.83 21.56 -22.10
CA SER A 610 -14.67 21.97 -22.90
C SER A 610 -14.64 23.50 -23.11
N ILE A 611 -15.78 24.11 -23.51
CA ILE A 611 -15.84 25.55 -23.74
C ILE A 611 -15.71 26.33 -22.44
N VAL A 612 -16.37 25.91 -21.37
CA VAL A 612 -16.26 26.56 -20.05
C VAL A 612 -14.83 26.52 -19.53
N ASN A 613 -14.16 25.37 -19.63
CA ASN A 613 -12.76 25.23 -19.18
C ASN A 613 -11.82 26.17 -19.96
N SER A 614 -12.05 26.35 -21.27
CA SER A 614 -11.29 27.31 -22.08
C SER A 614 -11.52 28.74 -21.58
N ARG A 615 -12.76 29.17 -21.44
CA ARG A 615 -13.11 30.55 -21.03
C ARG A 615 -12.69 30.84 -19.59
N TYR A 616 -12.84 29.87 -18.71
CA TYR A 616 -12.34 29.93 -17.33
C TYR A 616 -10.80 30.10 -17.27
N ALA A 617 -10.08 29.43 -18.16
CA ALA A 617 -8.63 29.57 -18.26
C ALA A 617 -8.21 30.93 -18.77
N GLU A 618 -8.91 31.49 -19.77
CA GLU A 618 -8.66 32.82 -20.32
C GLU A 618 -8.72 33.94 -19.26
N LEU A 619 -9.59 33.78 -18.26
CA LEU A 619 -9.73 34.73 -17.16
C LEU A 619 -8.90 34.35 -15.91
N GLY A 620 -7.87 33.49 -16.09
CA GLY A 620 -6.92 33.15 -15.03
C GLY A 620 -7.50 32.20 -13.96
N LYS A 621 -8.51 31.40 -14.31
CA LYS A 621 -9.13 30.39 -13.43
C LYS A 621 -9.60 30.99 -12.09
N GLN A 622 -10.33 32.12 -12.14
CA GLN A 622 -10.81 32.84 -10.97
C GLN A 622 -12.02 32.15 -10.33
N ALA A 623 -11.97 31.90 -9.02
CA ALA A 623 -13.07 31.27 -8.30
C ALA A 623 -13.12 31.67 -6.82
N VAL A 624 -14.35 31.77 -6.28
CA VAL A 624 -14.63 32.03 -4.86
C VAL A 624 -15.66 31.04 -4.34
N VAL A 625 -15.40 30.48 -3.15
CA VAL A 625 -16.33 29.63 -2.40
C VAL A 625 -16.59 30.21 -1.02
N MET A 626 -17.66 29.75 -0.37
CA MET A 626 -17.89 30.01 1.05
C MET A 626 -17.53 28.77 1.89
N ALA A 627 -16.78 29.00 2.96
CA ALA A 627 -16.38 27.97 3.93
C ALA A 627 -16.71 28.42 5.35
N LYS A 628 -16.97 27.50 6.25
CA LYS A 628 -17.06 27.80 7.70
C LYS A 628 -15.73 28.36 8.19
N LYS A 629 -15.79 29.32 9.12
CA LYS A 629 -14.63 29.86 9.82
C LYS A 629 -14.02 28.81 10.75
#